data_c57fdc9c9973a3489ce2cd1b31364497
#
_entry.id   c57fdc9c9973a3489ce2cd1b31364497
#
_cell.length_a   1.000
_cell.length_b   1.000
_cell.length_c   1.000
_cell.angle_alpha   90.00
_cell.angle_beta   90.00
_cell.angle_gamma   90.00
#
_symmetry.space_group_name_H-M   'P 1'
#
loop_
_entity.id
_entity.type
_entity.pdbx_description
1 polymer ?
#
loop_
_entity_poly.entity_id
_entity_poly.type
_entity_poly.pdbx_seq_one_letter_code
_entity_poly.pdbx_strand_id
1 'polypeptide(L)'
;EVRSPIGHEATACPQSWQGGSPFPGLQAYSANYAEVFFGRSEQISTLLNRISQQIIYGRAFCLVLGPSGSGKSSLINAGVVPNLMKGGGYNGIGVASFSSLDFADVSKGQLLTDLASAMLDWEINDTPVFEGMSADTLAVQLVEDIQGVINQCTQALNVQPFTQPFFALFIDRLEVLLSSPLFSDTERTVFVELLEQLATSKAVIIISACRNDFYPLLVGYPSLMAGKSRGAHFDLAPPTRTELLQMIRLPAVAANLSWEVDSETAMPLDEMLCSDAASNPDALPMLQYTLQALYLQR
;
A
#
# COMPACT_ATOMS: atom_id res chain seq x y z
N GLU A 1 -46.82 -9.13 20.35
CA GLU A 1 -45.36 -9.30 20.20
C GLU A 1 -44.89 -8.36 19.12
N VAL A 2 -44.25 -7.25 19.52
CA VAL A 2 -43.76 -6.19 18.66
C VAL A 2 -42.32 -6.49 18.38
N ARG A 3 -41.95 -6.75 17.10
CA ARG A 3 -40.59 -6.86 16.64
C ARG A 3 -39.99 -5.44 16.56
N SER A 4 -38.93 -5.22 17.32
CA SER A 4 -38.09 -4.01 17.22
C SER A 4 -37.43 -3.92 15.83
N PRO A 5 -37.33 -2.73 15.22
CA PRO A 5 -36.62 -2.56 13.97
C PRO A 5 -35.12 -2.65 14.20
N ILE A 6 -34.44 -3.34 13.28
CA ILE A 6 -32.99 -3.47 13.17
C ILE A 6 -32.42 -2.05 13.05
N GLY A 7 -31.57 -1.69 14.02
CA GLY A 7 -30.88 -0.41 14.03
C GLY A 7 -29.96 -0.30 12.80
N HIS A 8 -30.21 0.68 11.96
CA HIS A 8 -29.20 1.21 11.05
C HIS A 8 -28.10 1.81 11.94
N GLU A 9 -26.91 1.22 11.91
CA GLU A 9 -25.72 1.88 12.43
C GLU A 9 -25.59 3.22 11.70
N ALA A 10 -25.70 4.29 12.47
CA ALA A 10 -25.45 5.64 12.00
C ALA A 10 -24.00 5.67 11.49
N THR A 11 -23.81 5.84 10.20
CA THR A 11 -22.54 6.21 9.59
C THR A 11 -22.06 7.46 10.32
N ALA A 12 -21.01 7.33 11.13
CA ALA A 12 -20.36 8.45 11.80
C ALA A 12 -20.06 9.52 10.72
N CYS A 13 -20.52 10.77 10.98
CA CYS A 13 -20.11 11.90 10.15
C CYS A 13 -18.59 11.90 10.07
N PRO A 14 -18.00 11.99 8.85
CA PRO A 14 -16.56 12.07 8.73
C PRO A 14 -16.08 13.27 9.53
N GLN A 15 -15.02 13.06 10.34
CA GLN A 15 -14.33 14.15 11.01
C GLN A 15 -13.93 15.18 9.95
N SER A 16 -14.08 16.47 10.23
CA SER A 16 -13.74 17.51 9.27
C SER A 16 -12.25 17.45 8.94
N TRP A 17 -11.94 17.23 7.67
CA TRP A 17 -10.57 17.21 7.16
C TRP A 17 -9.91 18.60 7.35
N GLN A 18 -8.72 18.64 7.96
CA GLN A 18 -7.96 19.86 8.23
C GLN A 18 -6.63 19.94 7.44
N GLY A 19 -6.32 18.94 6.65
CA GLY A 19 -5.01 18.75 6.00
C GLY A 19 -4.81 19.50 4.67
N GLY A 20 -5.59 20.53 4.35
CA GLY A 20 -5.49 21.23 3.06
C GLY A 20 -6.31 20.52 1.97
N SER A 21 -5.76 20.35 0.75
CA SER A 21 -6.46 19.61 -0.30
C SER A 21 -6.70 18.15 0.12
N PRO A 22 -7.95 17.63 0.08
CA PRO A 22 -8.22 16.22 0.31
C PRO A 22 -7.80 15.35 -0.90
N PHE A 23 -7.34 15.96 -1.97
CA PHE A 23 -6.90 15.33 -3.20
C PHE A 23 -5.41 15.59 -3.41
N PRO A 24 -4.55 14.56 -3.42
CA PRO A 24 -3.09 14.72 -3.56
C PRO A 24 -2.64 14.97 -5.02
N GLY A 25 -3.56 14.95 -5.99
CA GLY A 25 -3.27 15.12 -7.40
C GLY A 25 -2.59 13.91 -8.02
N LEU A 26 -1.43 14.13 -8.67
CA LEU A 26 -0.68 13.04 -9.31
C LEU A 26 0.12 12.18 -8.33
N GLN A 27 0.25 12.60 -7.08
CA GLN A 27 0.95 11.83 -6.07
C GLN A 27 0.08 10.67 -5.54
N ALA A 28 0.72 9.60 -5.08
CA ALA A 28 0.00 8.57 -4.36
C ALA A 28 -0.50 9.09 -3.01
N TYR A 29 -1.68 8.65 -2.60
CA TYR A 29 -2.17 8.90 -1.25
C TYR A 29 -1.22 8.26 -0.23
N SER A 30 -0.67 9.06 0.68
CA SER A 30 0.13 8.60 1.82
C SER A 30 -0.78 8.27 3.02
N ALA A 31 -0.19 7.73 4.10
CA ALA A 31 -0.90 7.44 5.35
C ALA A 31 -1.63 8.65 5.93
N ASN A 32 -1.11 9.87 5.73
CA ASN A 32 -1.73 11.11 6.18
C ASN A 32 -3.10 11.39 5.53
N TYR A 33 -3.39 10.77 4.41
CA TYR A 33 -4.67 10.87 3.71
C TYR A 33 -5.62 9.71 4.01
N ALA A 34 -5.31 8.82 4.96
CA ALA A 34 -6.13 7.64 5.26
C ALA A 34 -7.59 7.99 5.56
N GLU A 35 -7.84 9.11 6.24
CA GLU A 35 -9.19 9.57 6.62
C GLU A 35 -10.03 10.05 5.43
N VAL A 36 -9.39 10.40 4.32
CA VAL A 36 -10.06 10.86 3.08
C VAL A 36 -9.84 9.91 1.90
N PHE A 37 -9.30 8.72 2.16
CA PHE A 37 -9.10 7.68 1.14
C PHE A 37 -10.34 6.79 1.03
N PHE A 38 -11.28 7.19 0.18
CA PHE A 38 -12.56 6.52 -0.04
C PHE A 38 -12.63 5.75 -1.36
N GLY A 39 -13.66 4.93 -1.52
CA GLY A 39 -13.98 4.21 -2.76
C GLY A 39 -13.15 2.94 -2.99
N ARG A 40 -12.41 2.45 -1.96
CA ARG A 40 -11.61 1.22 -2.05
C ARG A 40 -11.76 0.31 -0.82
N SER A 41 -12.84 0.46 -0.07
CA SER A 41 -13.05 -0.28 1.19
C SER A 41 -13.07 -1.81 1.01
N GLU A 42 -13.66 -2.29 -0.09
CA GLU A 42 -13.69 -3.73 -0.41
C GLU A 42 -12.29 -4.26 -0.74
N GLN A 43 -11.51 -3.52 -1.55
CA GLN A 43 -10.15 -3.89 -1.92
C GLN A 43 -9.23 -3.89 -0.70
N ILE A 44 -9.36 -2.89 0.19
CA ILE A 44 -8.63 -2.84 1.47
C ILE A 44 -8.94 -4.07 2.32
N SER A 45 -10.22 -4.36 2.56
CA SER A 45 -10.64 -5.52 3.35
C SER A 45 -10.16 -6.83 2.75
N THR A 46 -10.26 -6.98 1.43
CA THR A 46 -9.81 -8.18 0.72
C THR A 46 -8.31 -8.37 0.85
N LEU A 47 -7.51 -7.30 0.68
CA LEU A 47 -6.05 -7.39 0.76
C LEU A 47 -5.60 -7.66 2.21
N LEU A 48 -6.22 -7.04 3.21
CA LEU A 48 -5.97 -7.32 4.63
C LEU A 48 -6.27 -8.80 4.98
N ASN A 49 -7.37 -9.33 4.50
CA ASN A 49 -7.71 -10.76 4.68
C ASN A 49 -6.68 -11.67 4.00
N ARG A 50 -6.20 -11.34 2.79
CA ARG A 50 -5.15 -12.10 2.10
C ARG A 50 -3.84 -12.06 2.88
N ILE A 51 -3.41 -10.90 3.37
CA ILE A 51 -2.22 -10.77 4.24
C ILE A 51 -2.36 -11.69 5.45
N SER A 52 -3.50 -11.65 6.14
CA SER A 52 -3.77 -12.53 7.29
C SER A 52 -3.67 -14.01 6.93
N GLN A 53 -4.21 -14.42 5.79
CA GLN A 53 -4.11 -15.80 5.31
C GLN A 53 -2.68 -16.21 4.98
N GLN A 54 -1.90 -15.34 4.33
CA GLN A 54 -0.50 -15.63 4.02
C GLN A 54 0.34 -15.78 5.29
N ILE A 55 0.09 -14.97 6.32
CA ILE A 55 0.74 -15.13 7.64
C ILE A 55 0.42 -16.50 8.25
N ILE A 56 -0.84 -16.95 8.20
CA ILE A 56 -1.26 -18.27 8.67
C ILE A 56 -0.55 -19.40 7.89
N TYR A 57 -0.32 -19.21 6.59
CA TYR A 57 0.45 -20.16 5.76
C TYR A 57 1.96 -20.09 5.98
N GLY A 58 2.43 -19.22 6.89
CA GLY A 58 3.84 -19.10 7.26
C GLY A 58 4.69 -18.26 6.30
N ARG A 59 4.04 -17.48 5.43
CA ARG A 59 4.71 -16.63 4.46
C ARG A 59 3.96 -15.31 4.29
N ALA A 60 4.44 -14.26 4.92
CA ALA A 60 3.81 -12.94 4.96
C ALA A 60 4.16 -12.11 3.70
N PHE A 61 3.76 -12.58 2.51
CA PHE A 61 4.00 -11.93 1.23
C PHE A 61 2.70 -11.77 0.44
N CYS A 62 2.44 -10.55 -0.06
CA CYS A 62 1.35 -10.28 -1.00
C CYS A 62 1.85 -9.45 -2.17
N LEU A 63 1.47 -9.87 -3.39
CA LEU A 63 1.75 -9.16 -4.63
C LEU A 63 0.48 -8.51 -5.17
N VAL A 64 0.47 -7.18 -5.26
CA VAL A 64 -0.62 -6.38 -5.82
C VAL A 64 -0.33 -6.10 -7.29
N LEU A 65 -1.19 -6.60 -8.16
CA LEU A 65 -1.11 -6.46 -9.61
C LEU A 65 -2.16 -5.47 -10.11
N GLY A 66 -1.85 -4.72 -11.14
CA GLY A 66 -2.81 -3.82 -11.78
C GLY A 66 -2.15 -2.90 -12.79
N PRO A 67 -2.95 -2.24 -13.66
CA PRO A 67 -2.44 -1.29 -14.63
C PRO A 67 -1.66 -0.14 -14.01
N SER A 68 -0.88 0.59 -14.81
CA SER A 68 -0.30 1.86 -14.37
C SER A 68 -1.43 2.81 -13.96
N GLY A 69 -1.23 3.58 -12.89
CA GLY A 69 -2.24 4.55 -12.43
C GLY A 69 -3.48 3.94 -11.77
N SER A 70 -3.58 2.61 -11.57
CA SER A 70 -4.75 1.98 -10.93
C SER A 70 -4.89 2.27 -9.42
N GLY A 71 -3.90 2.93 -8.81
CA GLY A 71 -3.92 3.30 -7.40
C GLY A 71 -3.32 2.24 -6.45
N LYS A 72 -2.44 1.36 -6.93
CA LYS A 72 -1.79 0.32 -6.10
C LYS A 72 -1.06 0.91 -4.89
N SER A 73 -0.19 1.88 -5.12
CA SER A 73 0.59 2.53 -4.05
C SER A 73 -0.32 3.27 -3.06
N SER A 74 -1.35 3.95 -3.55
CA SER A 74 -2.35 4.62 -2.71
C SER A 74 -3.16 3.62 -1.87
N LEU A 75 -3.57 2.48 -2.44
CA LEU A 75 -4.28 1.42 -1.72
C LEU A 75 -3.45 0.89 -0.54
N ILE A 76 -2.16 0.71 -0.76
CA ILE A 76 -1.25 0.20 0.27
C ILE A 76 -0.99 1.28 1.32
N ASN A 77 -0.53 2.47 0.91
CA ASN A 77 -0.07 3.52 1.82
C ASN A 77 -1.20 4.17 2.62
N ALA A 78 -2.35 4.45 1.99
CA ALA A 78 -3.48 5.12 2.66
C ALA A 78 -4.57 4.15 3.12
N GLY A 79 -4.65 2.96 2.52
CA GLY A 79 -5.68 1.98 2.85
C GLY A 79 -5.23 0.87 3.78
N VAL A 80 -4.24 0.09 3.37
CA VAL A 80 -3.85 -1.15 4.06
C VAL A 80 -2.97 -0.88 5.28
N VAL A 81 -1.88 -0.15 5.10
CA VAL A 81 -0.88 0.12 6.15
C VAL A 81 -1.49 0.81 7.37
N PRO A 82 -2.30 1.89 7.23
CA PRO A 82 -2.94 2.51 8.39
C PRO A 82 -3.84 1.56 9.19
N ASN A 83 -4.49 0.60 8.53
CA ASN A 83 -5.31 -0.40 9.21
C ASN A 83 -4.50 -1.44 9.99
N LEU A 84 -3.27 -1.74 9.56
CA LEU A 84 -2.34 -2.61 10.28
C LEU A 84 -1.61 -1.88 11.42
N MET A 85 -1.37 -0.58 11.29
CA MET A 85 -0.63 0.22 12.27
C MET A 85 -1.51 0.78 13.42
N LYS A 86 -2.83 0.89 13.21
CA LYS A 86 -3.72 1.40 14.27
C LYS A 86 -3.74 0.47 15.48
N GLY A 87 -4.14 1.02 16.65
CA GLY A 87 -4.21 0.25 17.89
C GLY A 87 -5.05 -1.03 17.75
N GLY A 88 -4.47 -2.17 18.10
CA GLY A 88 -5.06 -3.50 17.93
C GLY A 88 -4.84 -4.15 16.56
N GLY A 89 -4.37 -3.41 15.55
CA GLY A 89 -4.12 -3.92 14.21
C GLY A 89 -5.37 -4.45 13.50
N TYR A 90 -5.16 -5.38 12.58
CA TYR A 90 -6.23 -6.11 11.89
C TYR A 90 -6.23 -7.58 12.30
N ASN A 91 -7.30 -8.03 12.97
CA ASN A 91 -7.42 -9.39 13.51
C ASN A 91 -6.23 -9.81 14.42
N GLY A 92 -5.68 -8.87 15.19
CA GLY A 92 -4.53 -9.10 16.07
C GLY A 92 -3.17 -9.01 15.37
N ILE A 93 -3.14 -8.89 14.05
CA ILE A 93 -1.92 -8.63 13.26
C ILE A 93 -1.67 -7.13 13.28
N GLY A 94 -0.52 -6.71 13.77
CA GLY A 94 -0.15 -5.31 13.85
C GLY A 94 1.20 -5.02 13.21
N VAL A 95 1.32 -3.86 12.58
CA VAL A 95 2.58 -3.36 12.04
C VAL A 95 3.14 -2.32 13.01
N ALA A 96 4.32 -2.62 13.56
CA ALA A 96 5.01 -1.75 14.51
C ALA A 96 5.71 -0.58 13.82
N SER A 97 6.32 -0.84 12.66
CA SER A 97 6.93 0.18 11.81
C SER A 97 6.84 -0.24 10.35
N PHE A 98 6.76 0.77 9.47
CA PHE A 98 6.55 0.60 8.03
C PHE A 98 7.56 1.41 7.24
N SER A 99 8.10 0.81 6.20
CA SER A 99 8.93 1.50 5.22
C SER A 99 8.63 1.06 3.79
N SER A 100 9.13 1.81 2.81
CA SER A 100 8.92 1.52 1.41
C SER A 100 10.22 1.65 0.61
N LEU A 101 10.37 0.78 -0.38
CA LEU A 101 11.40 0.83 -1.41
C LEU A 101 10.73 1.00 -2.77
N ASP A 102 10.98 2.13 -3.41
CA ASP A 102 10.47 2.42 -4.74
C ASP A 102 11.57 2.20 -5.78
N PHE A 103 11.36 1.26 -6.67
CA PHE A 103 12.35 0.92 -7.69
C PHE A 103 12.61 2.02 -8.73
N ALA A 104 11.79 3.08 -8.79
CA ALA A 104 12.13 4.23 -9.64
C ALA A 104 13.30 5.05 -9.09
N ASP A 105 13.57 4.96 -7.79
CA ASP A 105 14.60 5.72 -7.12
C ASP A 105 15.91 4.92 -6.95
N VAL A 106 15.87 3.60 -7.21
CA VAL A 106 17.03 2.71 -7.07
C VAL A 106 18.03 2.88 -8.20
N SER A 107 19.28 3.10 -7.84
CA SER A 107 20.39 3.27 -8.78
C SER A 107 21.16 1.97 -8.99
N LYS A 108 21.94 1.92 -10.10
CA LYS A 108 22.79 0.77 -10.40
C LYS A 108 23.78 0.48 -9.28
N GLY A 109 23.82 -0.79 -8.83
CA GLY A 109 24.73 -1.26 -7.79
C GLY A 109 24.32 -0.86 -6.37
N GLN A 110 23.14 -0.23 -6.19
CA GLN A 110 22.63 0.20 -4.88
C GLN A 110 21.46 -0.66 -4.37
N LEU A 111 21.08 -1.71 -5.10
CA LEU A 111 19.88 -2.49 -4.82
C LEU A 111 19.77 -2.98 -3.37
N LEU A 112 20.83 -3.53 -2.81
CA LEU A 112 20.86 -4.03 -1.44
C LEU A 112 21.07 -2.92 -0.42
N THR A 113 21.81 -1.87 -0.77
CA THR A 113 21.97 -0.68 0.07
C THR A 113 20.66 0.07 0.23
N ASP A 114 19.86 0.19 -0.85
CA ASP A 114 18.55 0.85 -0.81
C ASP A 114 17.52 -0.01 -0.05
N LEU A 115 17.56 -1.36 -0.16
CA LEU A 115 16.79 -2.25 0.69
C LEU A 115 17.15 -2.07 2.16
N ALA A 116 18.44 -2.05 2.47
CA ALA A 116 18.94 -1.84 3.83
C ALA A 116 18.55 -0.45 4.35
N SER A 117 18.64 0.59 3.52
CA SER A 117 18.21 1.95 3.86
C SER A 117 16.73 1.98 4.25
N ALA A 118 15.86 1.33 3.47
CA ALA A 118 14.45 1.22 3.82
C ALA A 118 14.23 0.50 5.16
N MET A 119 15.02 -0.52 5.47
CA MET A 119 14.93 -1.23 6.76
C MET A 119 15.50 -0.41 7.93
N LEU A 120 16.47 0.49 7.70
CA LEU A 120 16.98 1.40 8.73
C LEU A 120 15.93 2.39 9.24
N ASP A 121 14.87 2.66 8.45
CA ASP A 121 13.74 3.51 8.87
C ASP A 121 12.84 2.81 9.91
N TRP A 122 13.06 1.53 10.21
CA TRP A 122 12.28 0.84 11.22
C TRP A 122 12.69 1.25 12.63
N GLU A 123 11.69 1.70 13.38
CA GLU A 123 11.84 2.14 14.76
C GLU A 123 10.71 1.59 15.64
N ILE A 124 10.99 1.47 16.92
CA ILE A 124 10.02 1.11 17.95
C ILE A 124 10.17 2.07 19.12
N ASN A 125 9.10 2.81 19.44
CA ASN A 125 9.12 3.83 20.49
C ASN A 125 10.30 4.81 20.32
N ASP A 126 10.45 5.37 19.13
CA ASP A 126 11.52 6.30 18.73
C ASP A 126 12.95 5.73 18.86
N THR A 127 13.07 4.40 18.91
CA THR A 127 14.38 3.70 18.95
C THR A 127 14.58 2.92 17.66
N PRO A 128 15.63 3.23 16.86
CA PRO A 128 15.93 2.48 15.65
C PRO A 128 16.20 1.00 15.94
N VAL A 129 15.68 0.11 15.08
CA VAL A 129 15.90 -1.34 15.20
C VAL A 129 17.38 -1.70 14.96
N PHE A 130 18.04 -0.98 14.05
CA PHE A 130 19.43 -1.19 13.64
C PHE A 130 20.30 -0.02 14.09
N GLU A 131 20.32 0.26 15.40
CA GLU A 131 21.02 1.40 15.97
C GLU A 131 22.52 1.38 15.64
N GLY A 132 23.04 2.50 15.15
CA GLY A 132 24.44 2.68 14.79
C GLY A 132 24.92 1.97 13.51
N MET A 133 24.02 1.33 12.75
CA MET A 133 24.36 0.73 11.47
C MET A 133 24.22 1.72 10.32
N SER A 134 25.08 1.60 9.31
CA SER A 134 24.91 2.23 8.02
C SER A 134 24.15 1.30 7.06
N ALA A 135 23.58 1.86 5.99
CA ALA A 135 22.92 1.07 4.95
C ALA A 135 23.88 0.05 4.31
N ASP A 136 25.14 0.43 4.07
CA ASP A 136 26.14 -0.50 3.51
C ASP A 136 26.45 -1.65 4.48
N THR A 137 26.56 -1.37 5.79
CA THR A 137 26.79 -2.41 6.79
C THR A 137 25.62 -3.39 6.87
N LEU A 138 24.39 -2.87 6.90
CA LEU A 138 23.21 -3.71 6.93
C LEU A 138 23.01 -4.48 5.62
N ALA A 139 23.35 -3.90 4.45
CA ALA A 139 23.32 -4.59 3.18
C ALA A 139 24.26 -5.81 3.14
N VAL A 140 25.46 -5.68 3.69
CA VAL A 140 26.39 -6.80 3.83
C VAL A 140 25.82 -7.87 4.76
N GLN A 141 25.25 -7.48 5.90
CA GLN A 141 24.64 -8.42 6.85
C GLN A 141 23.42 -9.15 6.25
N LEU A 142 22.60 -8.48 5.44
CA LEU A 142 21.49 -9.13 4.74
C LEU A 142 21.94 -10.31 3.86
N VAL A 143 23.15 -10.24 3.29
CA VAL A 143 23.71 -11.31 2.45
C VAL A 143 24.45 -12.35 3.27
N GLU A 144 25.25 -11.93 4.25
CA GLU A 144 26.16 -12.80 5.00
C GLU A 144 25.48 -13.47 6.21
N ASP A 145 24.58 -12.77 6.90
CA ASP A 145 23.89 -13.22 8.12
C ASP A 145 22.46 -12.70 8.23
N ILE A 146 21.61 -13.02 7.25
CA ILE A 146 20.19 -12.63 7.29
C ILE A 146 19.48 -13.13 8.55
N GLN A 147 19.90 -14.28 9.11
CA GLN A 147 19.28 -14.80 10.33
C GLN A 147 19.59 -13.90 11.54
N GLY A 148 20.77 -13.31 11.61
CA GLY A 148 21.11 -12.29 12.61
C GLY A 148 20.20 -11.06 12.48
N VAL A 149 19.97 -10.57 11.25
CA VAL A 149 19.06 -9.45 10.97
C VAL A 149 17.62 -9.80 11.40
N ILE A 150 17.11 -10.97 11.03
CA ILE A 150 15.77 -11.44 11.43
C ILE A 150 15.65 -11.55 12.96
N ASN A 151 16.68 -12.03 13.65
CA ASN A 151 16.68 -12.12 15.10
C ASN A 151 16.60 -10.73 15.76
N GLN A 152 17.29 -9.72 15.23
CA GLN A 152 17.17 -8.33 15.71
C GLN A 152 15.74 -7.80 15.52
N CYS A 153 15.13 -7.98 14.35
CA CYS A 153 13.74 -7.64 14.11
C CYS A 153 12.81 -8.33 15.13
N THR A 154 12.96 -9.63 15.32
CA THR A 154 12.12 -10.41 16.25
C THR A 154 12.27 -9.93 17.70
N GLN A 155 13.48 -9.62 18.14
CA GLN A 155 13.72 -9.08 19.49
C GLN A 155 13.05 -7.71 19.68
N ALA A 156 13.17 -6.84 18.70
CA ALA A 156 12.53 -5.52 18.74
C ALA A 156 10.99 -5.63 18.81
N LEU A 157 10.39 -6.60 18.13
CA LEU A 157 8.95 -6.83 18.14
C LEU A 157 8.39 -7.37 19.45
N ASN A 158 9.18 -8.01 20.29
CA ASN A 158 8.72 -8.65 21.54
C ASN A 158 8.09 -7.66 22.55
N VAL A 159 8.32 -6.36 22.42
CA VAL A 159 7.78 -5.33 23.32
C VAL A 159 6.46 -4.72 22.79
N GLN A 160 5.95 -5.19 21.66
CA GLN A 160 4.78 -4.64 21.02
C GLN A 160 3.47 -5.20 21.59
N PRO A 161 2.40 -4.38 21.69
CA PRO A 161 1.13 -4.80 22.30
C PRO A 161 0.26 -5.65 21.37
N PHE A 162 0.67 -5.89 20.13
CA PHE A 162 -0.09 -6.71 19.18
C PHE A 162 0.01 -8.20 19.51
N THR A 163 -1.02 -8.96 19.17
CA THR A 163 -0.97 -10.44 19.29
C THR A 163 0.08 -11.04 18.36
N GLN A 164 0.20 -10.46 17.17
CA GLN A 164 1.20 -10.83 16.16
C GLN A 164 1.79 -9.54 15.59
N PRO A 165 2.90 -9.05 16.16
CA PRO A 165 3.58 -7.85 15.67
C PRO A 165 4.50 -8.16 14.49
N PHE A 166 4.55 -7.23 13.53
CA PHE A 166 5.41 -7.29 12.36
C PHE A 166 6.02 -5.92 12.05
N PHE A 167 7.14 -5.92 11.35
CA PHE A 167 7.53 -4.83 10.47
C PHE A 167 6.85 -5.01 9.12
N ALA A 168 6.64 -3.93 8.37
CA ALA A 168 6.15 -4.04 7.01
C ALA A 168 7.06 -3.30 6.04
N LEU A 169 7.34 -3.96 4.92
CA LEU A 169 8.10 -3.41 3.81
C LEU A 169 7.24 -3.41 2.55
N PHE A 170 7.06 -2.23 1.96
CA PHE A 170 6.41 -2.07 0.69
C PHE A 170 7.42 -1.93 -0.43
N ILE A 171 7.36 -2.82 -1.41
CA ILE A 171 8.19 -2.79 -2.62
C ILE A 171 7.33 -2.27 -3.76
N ASP A 172 7.52 -1.01 -4.14
CA ASP A 172 6.78 -0.40 -5.24
C ASP A 172 7.52 -0.55 -6.57
N ARG A 173 6.76 -0.60 -7.65
CA ARG A 173 7.26 -0.70 -9.03
C ARG A 173 8.21 -1.89 -9.26
N LEU A 174 7.86 -3.07 -8.74
CA LEU A 174 8.66 -4.30 -8.88
C LEU A 174 9.00 -4.62 -10.35
N GLU A 175 8.17 -4.19 -11.30
CA GLU A 175 8.46 -4.31 -12.73
C GLU A 175 9.78 -3.70 -13.14
N VAL A 176 10.24 -2.65 -12.48
CA VAL A 176 11.54 -2.01 -12.78
C VAL A 176 12.68 -2.95 -12.41
N LEU A 177 12.63 -3.63 -11.26
CA LEU A 177 13.59 -4.67 -10.94
C LEU A 177 13.66 -5.73 -12.04
N LEU A 178 12.51 -6.18 -12.53
CA LEU A 178 12.41 -7.32 -13.44
C LEU A 178 12.84 -6.97 -14.88
N SER A 179 12.66 -5.72 -15.31
CA SER A 179 12.84 -5.32 -16.71
C SER A 179 14.03 -4.39 -16.96
N SER A 180 14.51 -3.68 -15.94
CA SER A 180 15.57 -2.69 -16.12
C SER A 180 16.93 -3.33 -16.35
N PRO A 181 17.73 -2.85 -17.31
CA PRO A 181 19.11 -3.29 -17.50
C PRO A 181 20.07 -2.83 -16.39
N LEU A 182 19.60 -2.05 -15.43
CA LEU A 182 20.40 -1.59 -14.30
C LEU A 182 20.80 -2.73 -13.36
N PHE A 183 20.02 -3.81 -13.33
CA PHE A 183 20.22 -4.94 -12.44
C PHE A 183 20.61 -6.18 -13.22
N SER A 184 21.63 -6.88 -12.74
CA SER A 184 22.03 -8.19 -13.26
C SER A 184 21.06 -9.29 -12.77
N ASP A 185 21.05 -10.43 -13.44
CA ASP A 185 20.22 -11.58 -13.01
C ASP A 185 20.63 -12.10 -11.63
N THR A 186 21.91 -11.99 -11.29
CA THR A 186 22.40 -12.37 -9.94
C THR A 186 21.85 -11.43 -8.88
N GLU A 187 21.89 -10.11 -9.08
CA GLU A 187 21.31 -9.14 -8.14
C GLU A 187 19.82 -9.36 -7.94
N ARG A 188 19.07 -9.59 -9.03
CA ARG A 188 17.62 -9.90 -8.96
C ARG A 188 17.36 -11.16 -8.15
N THR A 189 18.14 -12.22 -8.40
CA THR A 189 17.96 -13.50 -7.70
C THR A 189 18.23 -13.32 -6.21
N VAL A 190 19.36 -12.71 -5.84
CA VAL A 190 19.69 -12.45 -4.42
C VAL A 190 18.62 -11.61 -3.75
N PHE A 191 18.14 -10.53 -4.39
CA PHE A 191 17.11 -9.68 -3.84
C PHE A 191 15.79 -10.44 -3.59
N VAL A 192 15.33 -11.23 -4.57
CA VAL A 192 14.10 -12.00 -4.45
C VAL A 192 14.22 -13.09 -3.38
N GLU A 193 15.40 -13.72 -3.23
CA GLU A 193 15.67 -14.67 -2.17
C GLU A 193 15.67 -14.02 -0.78
N LEU A 194 16.21 -12.81 -0.65
CA LEU A 194 16.14 -12.04 0.59
C LEU A 194 14.68 -11.69 0.96
N LEU A 195 13.88 -11.25 -0.01
CA LEU A 195 12.45 -11.02 0.22
C LEU A 195 11.73 -12.27 0.70
N GLU A 196 12.05 -13.44 0.14
CA GLU A 196 11.46 -14.72 0.56
C GLU A 196 11.86 -15.08 2.01
N GLN A 197 13.14 -14.90 2.37
CA GLN A 197 13.61 -15.15 3.74
C GLN A 197 12.96 -14.20 4.75
N LEU A 198 12.84 -12.91 4.41
CA LEU A 198 12.13 -11.93 5.23
C LEU A 198 10.64 -12.28 5.37
N ALA A 199 9.96 -12.63 4.28
CA ALA A 199 8.54 -12.98 4.29
C ALA A 199 8.22 -14.25 5.10
N THR A 200 9.16 -15.18 5.18
CA THR A 200 9.03 -16.43 5.98
C THR A 200 9.54 -16.32 7.41
N SER A 201 10.14 -15.19 7.77
CA SER A 201 10.76 -14.94 9.08
C SER A 201 9.78 -14.84 10.24
N LYS A 202 8.48 -14.63 9.99
CA LYS A 202 7.45 -14.28 10.97
C LYS A 202 7.66 -12.91 11.66
N ALA A 203 8.57 -12.09 11.15
CA ALA A 203 8.87 -10.75 11.66
C ALA A 203 8.53 -9.65 10.65
N VAL A 204 8.45 -9.97 9.36
CA VAL A 204 8.28 -8.99 8.29
C VAL A 204 7.14 -9.36 7.35
N ILE A 205 6.24 -8.42 7.11
CA ILE A 205 5.24 -8.49 6.04
C ILE A 205 5.82 -7.79 4.81
N ILE A 206 5.87 -8.49 3.70
CA ILE A 206 6.25 -7.92 2.40
C ILE A 206 4.98 -7.69 1.58
N ILE A 207 4.75 -6.47 1.17
CA ILE A 207 3.73 -6.12 0.19
C ILE A 207 4.45 -5.58 -1.04
N SER A 208 4.19 -6.14 -2.20
CA SER A 208 4.83 -5.66 -3.43
C SER A 208 3.77 -5.22 -4.44
N ALA A 209 4.05 -4.16 -5.20
CA ALA A 209 3.22 -3.71 -6.30
C ALA A 209 3.95 -3.91 -7.63
N CYS A 210 3.22 -4.43 -8.62
CA CYS A 210 3.75 -4.66 -9.95
C CYS A 210 2.66 -4.38 -10.99
N ARG A 211 3.07 -3.92 -12.16
CA ARG A 211 2.17 -3.78 -13.30
C ARG A 211 1.85 -5.17 -13.87
N ASN A 212 0.59 -5.38 -14.24
CA ASN A 212 0.11 -6.66 -14.75
C ASN A 212 0.69 -7.04 -16.14
N ASP A 213 1.09 -6.06 -16.95
CA ASP A 213 1.76 -6.30 -18.25
C ASP A 213 3.18 -6.91 -18.09
N PHE A 214 3.80 -6.81 -16.90
CA PHE A 214 5.06 -7.47 -16.55
C PHE A 214 4.88 -8.87 -15.92
N TYR A 215 3.64 -9.35 -15.81
CA TYR A 215 3.37 -10.66 -15.23
C TYR A 215 4.19 -11.82 -15.86
N PRO A 216 4.44 -11.86 -17.19
CA PRO A 216 5.29 -12.89 -17.78
C PRO A 216 6.71 -12.96 -17.20
N LEU A 217 7.27 -11.82 -16.77
CA LEU A 217 8.60 -11.79 -16.14
C LEU A 217 8.59 -12.36 -14.72
N LEU A 218 7.48 -12.15 -13.97
CA LEU A 218 7.31 -12.73 -12.63
C LEU A 218 7.40 -14.25 -12.62
N VAL A 219 6.94 -14.91 -13.68
CA VAL A 219 6.94 -16.37 -13.80
C VAL A 219 8.36 -16.95 -13.75
N GLY A 220 9.37 -16.18 -14.16
CA GLY A 220 10.78 -16.55 -14.06
C GLY A 220 11.32 -16.64 -12.63
N TYR A 221 10.57 -16.14 -11.63
CA TYR A 221 10.98 -16.11 -10.22
C TYR A 221 10.02 -16.95 -9.37
N PRO A 222 10.35 -18.23 -9.06
CA PRO A 222 9.45 -19.12 -8.32
C PRO A 222 9.00 -18.55 -6.97
N SER A 223 9.86 -17.83 -6.26
CA SER A 223 9.55 -17.19 -4.98
C SER A 223 8.44 -16.13 -5.14
N LEU A 224 8.45 -15.31 -6.20
CA LEU A 224 7.39 -14.34 -6.45
C LEU A 224 6.06 -15.01 -6.82
N MET A 225 6.10 -16.20 -7.42
CA MET A 225 4.92 -16.99 -7.79
C MET A 225 4.41 -17.87 -6.65
N ALA A 226 5.21 -18.08 -5.62
CA ALA A 226 4.84 -18.89 -4.46
C ALA A 226 3.59 -18.31 -3.77
N GLY A 227 2.67 -19.18 -3.38
CA GLY A 227 1.43 -18.77 -2.74
C GLY A 227 0.35 -18.21 -3.67
N LYS A 228 0.58 -18.08 -4.99
CA LYS A 228 -0.46 -17.61 -5.93
C LYS A 228 -1.76 -18.38 -5.80
N SER A 229 -1.69 -19.72 -5.78
CA SER A 229 -2.86 -20.61 -5.61
C SER A 229 -3.55 -20.47 -4.25
N ARG A 230 -2.87 -19.88 -3.27
CA ARG A 230 -3.36 -19.60 -1.91
C ARG A 230 -3.72 -18.13 -1.70
N GLY A 231 -3.82 -17.34 -2.77
CA GLY A 231 -4.28 -15.96 -2.74
C GLY A 231 -3.20 -14.90 -2.46
N ALA A 232 -1.91 -15.22 -2.56
CA ALA A 232 -0.83 -14.24 -2.39
C ALA A 232 -0.82 -13.14 -3.47
N HIS A 233 -1.46 -13.36 -4.63
CA HIS A 233 -1.60 -12.38 -5.70
C HIS A 233 -2.97 -11.72 -5.64
N PHE A 234 -2.98 -10.40 -5.64
CA PHE A 234 -4.18 -9.56 -5.61
C PHE A 234 -4.24 -8.70 -6.87
N ASP A 235 -5.24 -8.95 -7.73
CA ASP A 235 -5.47 -8.16 -8.92
C ASP A 235 -6.34 -6.95 -8.57
N LEU A 236 -5.79 -5.75 -8.69
CA LEU A 236 -6.50 -4.48 -8.47
C LEU A 236 -7.19 -4.05 -9.76
N ALA A 237 -8.49 -4.26 -9.81
CA ALA A 237 -9.32 -3.82 -10.92
C ALA A 237 -9.49 -2.28 -10.94
N PRO A 238 -9.76 -1.68 -12.11
CA PRO A 238 -10.20 -0.30 -12.21
C PRO A 238 -11.43 -0.05 -11.32
N PRO A 239 -11.60 1.19 -10.80
CA PRO A 239 -12.74 1.50 -9.95
C PRO A 239 -14.06 1.44 -10.75
N THR A 240 -15.10 0.94 -10.11
CA THR A 240 -16.47 1.03 -10.61
C THR A 240 -16.98 2.46 -10.55
N ARG A 241 -18.08 2.77 -11.27
CA ARG A 241 -18.71 4.09 -11.22
C ARG A 241 -19.08 4.50 -9.77
N THR A 242 -19.59 3.57 -8.98
CA THR A 242 -19.93 3.83 -7.57
C THR A 242 -18.69 4.19 -6.74
N GLU A 243 -17.59 3.47 -6.93
CA GLU A 243 -16.33 3.75 -6.26
C GLU A 243 -15.76 5.11 -6.69
N LEU A 244 -15.83 5.46 -7.99
CA LEU A 244 -15.43 6.79 -8.50
C LEU A 244 -16.24 7.91 -7.85
N LEU A 245 -17.56 7.76 -7.72
CA LEU A 245 -18.40 8.75 -7.02
C LEU A 245 -17.98 8.89 -5.54
N GLN A 246 -17.64 7.80 -4.87
CA GLN A 246 -17.13 7.85 -3.50
C GLN A 246 -15.77 8.57 -3.42
N MET A 247 -14.87 8.30 -4.38
CA MET A 247 -13.56 8.96 -4.47
C MET A 247 -13.65 10.47 -4.73
N ILE A 248 -14.72 10.92 -5.40
CA ILE A 248 -14.98 12.33 -5.72
C ILE A 248 -15.70 13.02 -4.55
N ARG A 249 -16.82 12.44 -4.09
CA ARG A 249 -17.76 13.09 -3.18
C ARG A 249 -17.33 13.07 -1.72
N LEU A 250 -16.87 11.92 -1.24
CA LEU A 250 -16.62 11.78 0.21
C LEU A 250 -15.43 12.61 0.69
N PRO A 251 -14.30 12.71 -0.03
CA PRO A 251 -13.23 13.63 0.35
C PRO A 251 -13.69 15.09 0.32
N ALA A 252 -14.51 15.48 -0.66
CA ALA A 252 -15.07 16.83 -0.76
C ALA A 252 -15.96 17.15 0.45
N VAL A 253 -16.86 16.22 0.84
CA VAL A 253 -17.70 16.36 2.03
C VAL A 253 -16.86 16.47 3.31
N ALA A 254 -15.82 15.65 3.45
CA ALA A 254 -14.91 15.70 4.59
C ALA A 254 -14.18 17.05 4.70
N ALA A 255 -13.90 17.70 3.55
CA ALA A 255 -13.28 19.02 3.47
C ALA A 255 -14.30 20.18 3.45
N ASN A 256 -15.58 19.94 3.72
CA ASN A 256 -16.68 20.91 3.65
C ASN A 256 -16.80 21.63 2.29
N LEU A 257 -16.60 20.90 1.20
CA LEU A 257 -16.73 21.38 -0.17
C LEU A 257 -18.09 20.99 -0.73
N SER A 258 -18.64 21.85 -1.61
CA SER A 258 -19.84 21.59 -2.40
C SER A 258 -19.51 21.62 -3.88
N TRP A 259 -20.27 20.88 -4.67
CA TRP A 259 -20.10 20.80 -6.11
C TRP A 259 -21.03 21.82 -6.81
N GLU A 260 -20.47 22.56 -7.75
CA GLU A 260 -21.24 23.42 -8.61
C GLU A 260 -22.13 22.62 -9.57
N VAL A 261 -23.25 23.23 -9.96
CA VAL A 261 -24.14 22.67 -10.97
C VAL A 261 -23.98 23.50 -12.24
N ASP A 262 -23.71 22.84 -13.35
CA ASP A 262 -23.63 23.50 -14.66
C ASP A 262 -24.98 24.14 -15.04
N SER A 263 -24.94 25.40 -15.38
CA SER A 263 -26.15 26.19 -15.63
C SER A 263 -26.89 25.81 -16.93
N GLU A 264 -26.20 25.21 -17.91
CA GLU A 264 -26.76 24.83 -19.20
C GLU A 264 -27.33 23.40 -19.17
N THR A 265 -26.58 22.47 -18.58
CA THR A 265 -26.95 21.06 -18.55
C THR A 265 -27.71 20.66 -17.29
N ALA A 266 -27.73 21.51 -16.27
CA ALA A 266 -28.23 21.22 -14.92
C ALA A 266 -27.56 19.98 -14.26
N MET A 267 -26.38 19.60 -14.75
CA MET A 267 -25.61 18.43 -14.24
C MET A 267 -24.60 18.90 -13.20
N PRO A 268 -24.53 18.25 -12.03
CA PRO A 268 -23.49 18.53 -11.04
C PRO A 268 -22.09 18.17 -11.58
N LEU A 269 -21.09 18.96 -11.23
CA LEU A 269 -19.71 18.79 -11.70
C LEU A 269 -19.11 17.43 -11.30
N ASP A 270 -19.45 16.91 -10.12
CA ASP A 270 -19.04 15.59 -9.65
C ASP A 270 -19.58 14.44 -10.53
N GLU A 271 -20.80 14.55 -11.04
CA GLU A 271 -21.38 13.59 -11.99
C GLU A 271 -20.69 13.66 -13.36
N MET A 272 -20.34 14.86 -13.83
CA MET A 272 -19.58 15.04 -15.07
C MET A 272 -18.20 14.40 -14.96
N LEU A 273 -17.44 14.71 -13.90
CA LEU A 273 -16.12 14.13 -13.64
C LEU A 273 -16.18 12.60 -13.52
N CYS A 274 -17.21 12.09 -12.83
CA CYS A 274 -17.41 10.65 -12.71
C CYS A 274 -17.70 9.99 -14.06
N SER A 275 -18.54 10.61 -14.90
CA SER A 275 -18.88 10.09 -16.22
C SER A 275 -17.66 10.01 -17.13
N ASP A 276 -16.83 11.06 -17.13
CA ASP A 276 -15.60 11.12 -17.91
C ASP A 276 -14.59 10.06 -17.42
N ALA A 277 -14.39 9.96 -16.12
CA ALA A 277 -13.47 8.97 -15.56
C ALA A 277 -13.95 7.52 -15.78
N ALA A 278 -15.26 7.27 -15.72
CA ALA A 278 -15.81 5.91 -15.94
C ALA A 278 -15.68 5.45 -17.40
N SER A 279 -15.56 6.37 -18.35
CA SER A 279 -15.38 6.06 -19.76
C SER A 279 -13.96 5.59 -20.13
N ASN A 280 -12.97 5.85 -19.27
CA ASN A 280 -11.56 5.54 -19.50
C ASN A 280 -10.93 4.87 -18.26
N PRO A 281 -10.58 3.58 -18.32
CA PRO A 281 -9.96 2.85 -17.22
C PRO A 281 -8.66 3.48 -16.68
N ASP A 282 -7.96 4.26 -17.50
CA ASP A 282 -6.68 4.90 -17.16
C ASP A 282 -6.85 6.34 -16.65
N ALA A 283 -8.10 6.83 -16.50
CA ALA A 283 -8.39 8.22 -16.15
C ALA A 283 -8.12 8.56 -14.66
N LEU A 284 -7.92 7.59 -13.77
CA LEU A 284 -7.82 7.85 -12.34
C LEU A 284 -6.75 8.88 -11.96
N PRO A 285 -5.52 8.88 -12.50
CA PRO A 285 -4.54 9.92 -12.21
C PRO A 285 -4.99 11.32 -12.68
N MET A 286 -5.59 11.41 -13.85
CA MET A 286 -6.10 12.68 -14.39
C MET A 286 -7.28 13.20 -13.57
N LEU A 287 -8.17 12.31 -13.14
CA LEU A 287 -9.27 12.67 -12.22
C LEU A 287 -8.71 13.27 -10.94
N GLN A 288 -7.73 12.64 -10.32
CA GLN A 288 -7.12 13.14 -9.07
C GLN A 288 -6.40 14.48 -9.26
N TYR A 289 -5.70 14.65 -10.38
CA TYR A 289 -5.09 15.92 -10.75
C TYR A 289 -6.14 17.03 -10.93
N THR A 290 -7.23 16.74 -11.65
CA THR A 290 -8.32 17.69 -11.87
C THR A 290 -8.99 18.09 -10.55
N LEU A 291 -9.27 17.12 -9.67
CA LEU A 291 -9.86 17.39 -8.35
C LEU A 291 -8.96 18.28 -7.48
N GLN A 292 -7.66 18.05 -7.50
CA GLN A 292 -6.70 18.93 -6.81
C GLN A 292 -6.67 20.34 -7.43
N ALA A 293 -6.63 20.44 -8.76
CA ALA A 293 -6.61 21.72 -9.45
C ALA A 293 -7.88 22.54 -9.15
N LEU A 294 -9.05 21.92 -9.16
CA LEU A 294 -10.32 22.56 -8.78
C LEU A 294 -10.29 23.05 -7.32
N TYR A 295 -9.76 22.20 -6.40
CA TYR A 295 -9.60 22.61 -5.00
C TYR A 295 -8.71 23.86 -4.85
N LEU A 296 -7.62 23.95 -5.60
CA LEU A 296 -6.67 25.08 -5.52
C LEU A 296 -7.21 26.38 -6.15
N GLN A 297 -8.20 26.28 -7.03
CA GLN A 297 -8.79 27.43 -7.75
C GLN A 297 -10.09 27.95 -7.10
N ARG A 298 -10.59 27.33 -6.04
CA ARG A 298 -11.85 27.68 -5.33
C ARG A 298 -11.77 29.06 -4.64
#